data_17b90f2ecab03f11c1874cd1d5b6ab55
#
_entry.id   17b90f2ecab03f11c1874cd1d5b6ab55
#
_cell.length_a   1.000
_cell.length_b   1.000
_cell.length_c   1.000
_cell.angle_alpha   90.00
_cell.angle_beta   90.00
_cell.angle_gamma   90.00
#
_symmetry.space_group_name_H-M   'P 1'
#
loop_
_entity.id
_entity.type
_entity.pdbx_description
1 polymer ?
#
loop_
_entity_poly.entity_id
_entity_poly.type
_entity_poly.pdbx_seq_one_letter_code
_entity_poly.pdbx_strand_id
1 'polypeptide(L)'
;MMQKLIFCFASMQLISVKWVTREKAKVDRIACPWVISRFVDNNAEFLFVPRDRVLEVAKSEGAVPFDTPGAELFHFMEDGREFVSFDAVIRKYDLKGPALLEFARIVRGADANMPDAPAESAGLEAAALGFREIAKDDHENMKLQFPFYDAMYAYIKKRMDGDARLEQIEK
;
A
#
# COMPACT_ATOMS: atom_id res chain seq x y z
N MET A 1 -23.95 26.78 46.39
CA MET A 1 -24.07 25.42 45.80
C MET A 1 -23.48 25.47 44.38
N MET A 2 -22.25 25.06 44.24
CA MET A 2 -21.59 25.00 42.92
C MET A 2 -21.72 23.60 42.36
N GLN A 3 -22.50 23.48 41.30
CA GLN A 3 -22.74 22.24 40.57
C GLN A 3 -21.56 21.98 39.64
N LYS A 4 -20.69 21.00 40.00
CA LYS A 4 -19.60 20.55 39.16
C LYS A 4 -20.19 19.83 37.95
N LEU A 5 -20.07 20.45 36.75
CA LEU A 5 -20.28 19.76 35.48
C LEU A 5 -19.12 18.75 35.29
N ILE A 6 -19.43 17.48 35.43
CA ILE A 6 -18.54 16.40 35.06
C ILE A 6 -18.66 16.26 33.54
N PHE A 7 -17.66 16.79 32.80
CA PHE A 7 -17.49 16.48 31.38
C PHE A 7 -17.05 15.01 31.28
N CYS A 8 -17.98 14.15 30.91
CA CYS A 8 -17.69 12.80 30.51
C CYS A 8 -17.00 12.88 29.13
N PHE A 9 -15.67 12.79 29.10
CA PHE A 9 -14.93 12.52 27.87
C PHE A 9 -15.26 11.08 27.47
N ALA A 10 -16.29 10.90 26.64
CA ALA A 10 -16.45 9.67 25.89
C ALA A 10 -15.19 9.51 25.04
N SER A 11 -14.37 8.53 25.36
CA SER A 11 -13.26 8.11 24.51
C SER A 11 -13.85 7.72 23.14
N MET A 12 -13.71 8.59 22.16
CA MET A 12 -14.01 8.29 20.77
C MET A 12 -13.01 7.21 20.37
N GLN A 13 -13.41 5.94 20.49
CA GLN A 13 -12.65 4.84 19.90
C GLN A 13 -12.57 5.13 18.42
N LEU A 14 -11.37 5.47 17.97
CA LEU A 14 -11.05 5.51 16.55
C LEU A 14 -11.35 4.11 16.01
N ILE A 15 -12.45 3.97 15.27
CA ILE A 15 -12.81 2.72 14.61
C ILE A 15 -11.73 2.50 13.56
N SER A 16 -10.83 1.56 13.78
CA SER A 16 -9.87 1.14 12.77
C SER A 16 -10.61 0.51 11.60
N VAL A 17 -10.27 0.89 10.38
CA VAL A 17 -10.83 0.23 9.20
C VAL A 17 -10.07 -1.07 9.00
N LYS A 18 -10.81 -2.17 8.84
CA LYS A 18 -10.24 -3.46 8.48
C LYS A 18 -10.08 -3.56 6.97
N TRP A 19 -8.96 -4.11 6.55
CA TRP A 19 -8.60 -4.36 5.16
C TRP A 19 -8.28 -5.82 4.98
N VAL A 20 -8.75 -6.46 3.92
CA VAL A 20 -8.58 -7.90 3.73
C VAL A 20 -8.08 -8.26 2.35
N THR A 21 -7.09 -9.15 2.31
CA THR A 21 -6.54 -9.70 1.07
C THR A 21 -6.13 -11.16 1.23
N ARG A 22 -5.58 -11.72 0.17
CA ARG A 22 -5.10 -13.11 0.13
C ARG A 22 -3.81 -13.27 0.94
N GLU A 23 -3.70 -14.35 1.67
CA GLU A 23 -2.46 -14.81 2.31
C GLU A 23 -1.32 -15.07 1.30
N LYS A 24 -0.11 -15.30 1.83
CA LYS A 24 1.14 -15.47 1.08
C LYS A 24 1.44 -14.23 0.24
N ALA A 25 1.39 -13.08 0.90
CA ALA A 25 1.57 -11.77 0.30
C ALA A 25 2.94 -11.64 -0.37
N LYS A 26 2.92 -11.06 -1.58
CA LYS A 26 4.10 -10.73 -2.37
C LYS A 26 4.14 -9.19 -2.53
N VAL A 27 4.54 -8.67 -3.67
CA VAL A 27 4.75 -7.25 -3.91
C VAL A 27 3.51 -6.41 -3.58
N ASP A 28 2.45 -6.55 -4.37
CA ASP A 28 1.29 -5.64 -4.31
C ASP A 28 0.50 -5.78 -3.00
N ARG A 29 0.43 -7.00 -2.44
CA ARG A 29 -0.24 -7.29 -1.15
C ARG A 29 0.54 -6.83 0.08
N ILE A 30 1.76 -6.31 -0.08
CA ILE A 30 2.50 -5.59 0.95
C ILE A 30 2.56 -4.09 0.63
N ALA A 31 2.69 -3.72 -0.63
CA ALA A 31 2.70 -2.33 -1.08
C ALA A 31 1.36 -1.63 -0.75
N CYS A 32 0.22 -2.29 -0.99
CA CYS A 32 -1.10 -1.75 -0.64
C CYS A 32 -1.22 -1.48 0.87
N PRO A 33 -0.95 -2.42 1.80
CA PRO A 33 -0.89 -2.13 3.22
C PRO A 33 0.04 -0.96 3.58
N TRP A 34 1.21 -0.86 2.94
CA TRP A 34 2.13 0.23 3.20
C TRP A 34 1.54 1.59 2.80
N VAL A 35 1.03 1.74 1.56
CA VAL A 35 0.46 3.02 1.12
C VAL A 35 -0.80 3.38 1.91
N ILE A 36 -1.63 2.40 2.24
CA ILE A 36 -2.80 2.61 3.11
C ILE A 36 -2.36 3.14 4.46
N SER A 37 -1.42 2.47 5.14
CA SER A 37 -0.94 2.87 6.47
C SER A 37 -0.24 4.24 6.48
N ARG A 38 0.39 4.66 5.39
CA ARG A 38 1.16 5.91 5.33
C ARG A 38 0.35 7.10 4.85
N PHE A 39 -0.71 6.88 4.03
CA PHE A 39 -1.36 7.96 3.31
C PHE A 39 -2.90 7.97 3.42
N VAL A 40 -3.51 6.88 3.90
CA VAL A 40 -4.98 6.75 3.95
C VAL A 40 -5.48 6.57 5.37
N ASP A 41 -4.97 5.56 6.09
CA ASP A 41 -5.41 5.19 7.43
C ASP A 41 -4.24 4.64 8.25
N ASN A 42 -3.73 5.45 9.17
CA ASN A 42 -2.60 5.09 10.02
C ASN A 42 -2.94 4.06 11.12
N ASN A 43 -4.23 3.76 11.29
CA ASN A 43 -4.73 2.75 12.22
C ASN A 43 -5.31 1.52 11.50
N ALA A 44 -5.02 1.37 10.20
CA ALA A 44 -5.50 0.26 9.39
C ALA A 44 -5.14 -1.10 10.00
N GLU A 45 -6.13 -1.99 10.06
CA GLU A 45 -5.96 -3.39 10.44
C GLU A 45 -6.02 -4.28 9.19
N PHE A 46 -5.01 -5.12 8.97
CA PHE A 46 -4.93 -5.97 7.79
C PHE A 46 -5.22 -7.42 8.14
N LEU A 47 -6.06 -8.06 7.34
CA LEU A 47 -6.43 -9.47 7.43
C LEU A 47 -5.90 -10.20 6.19
N PHE A 48 -5.15 -11.27 6.40
CA PHE A 48 -4.65 -12.16 5.36
C PHE A 48 -5.37 -13.50 5.47
N VAL A 49 -6.09 -13.90 4.42
CA VAL A 49 -6.96 -15.07 4.44
C VAL A 49 -6.81 -15.91 3.17
N PRO A 50 -7.23 -17.18 3.15
CA PRO A 50 -7.25 -17.98 1.92
C PRO A 50 -7.97 -17.25 0.78
N ARG A 51 -7.47 -17.44 -0.45
CA ARG A 51 -7.92 -16.71 -1.65
C ARG A 51 -9.43 -16.70 -1.86
N ASP A 52 -10.06 -17.83 -1.62
CA ASP A 52 -11.50 -18.06 -1.79
C ASP A 52 -12.35 -17.45 -0.67
N ARG A 53 -11.73 -17.02 0.44
CA ARG A 53 -12.41 -16.48 1.60
C ARG A 53 -12.41 -14.93 1.66
N VAL A 54 -11.65 -14.25 0.80
CA VAL A 54 -11.45 -12.78 0.90
C VAL A 54 -12.77 -12.01 0.88
N LEU A 55 -13.65 -12.26 -0.10
CA LEU A 55 -14.92 -11.52 -0.22
C LEU A 55 -15.93 -11.90 0.86
N GLU A 56 -15.90 -13.15 1.34
CA GLU A 56 -16.73 -13.58 2.47
C GLU A 56 -16.31 -12.87 3.75
N VAL A 57 -15.00 -12.87 4.06
CA VAL A 57 -14.45 -12.19 5.24
C VAL A 57 -14.64 -10.68 5.14
N ALA A 58 -14.48 -10.08 3.95
CA ALA A 58 -14.78 -8.67 3.75
C ALA A 58 -16.20 -8.32 4.18
N LYS A 59 -17.18 -9.14 3.81
CA LYS A 59 -18.59 -8.94 4.17
C LYS A 59 -18.86 -9.18 5.66
N SER A 60 -18.31 -10.25 6.24
CA SER A 60 -18.57 -10.61 7.65
C SER A 60 -17.89 -9.69 8.65
N GLU A 61 -16.69 -9.20 8.32
CA GLU A 61 -15.90 -8.32 9.17
C GLU A 61 -16.11 -6.82 8.89
N GLY A 62 -16.88 -6.47 7.83
CA GLY A 62 -16.98 -5.10 7.36
C GLY A 62 -15.67 -4.54 6.87
N ALA A 63 -14.80 -5.41 6.32
CA ALA A 63 -13.48 -5.05 5.84
C ALA A 63 -13.48 -4.63 4.37
N VAL A 64 -12.54 -3.76 3.99
CA VAL A 64 -12.33 -3.34 2.59
C VAL A 64 -11.46 -4.39 1.90
N PRO A 65 -11.96 -5.11 0.88
CA PRO A 65 -11.16 -6.08 0.13
C PRO A 65 -10.23 -5.37 -0.86
N PHE A 66 -9.01 -5.90 -1.01
CA PHE A 66 -8.05 -5.44 -2.01
C PHE A 66 -7.23 -6.60 -2.61
N ASP A 67 -6.67 -6.37 -3.77
CA ASP A 67 -5.86 -7.32 -4.55
C ASP A 67 -6.53 -8.70 -4.70
N THR A 68 -7.82 -8.70 -5.00
CA THR A 68 -8.60 -9.91 -5.29
C THR A 68 -9.64 -9.64 -6.36
N PRO A 69 -9.91 -10.58 -7.27
CA PRO A 69 -10.98 -10.43 -8.25
C PRO A 69 -12.33 -10.12 -7.59
N GLY A 70 -13.03 -9.13 -8.11
CA GLY A 70 -14.31 -8.66 -7.57
C GLY A 70 -14.20 -7.55 -6.50
N ALA A 71 -13.00 -7.20 -6.04
CA ALA A 71 -12.77 -6.03 -5.24
C ALA A 71 -12.66 -4.76 -6.10
N GLU A 72 -13.07 -3.60 -5.55
CA GLU A 72 -12.86 -2.30 -6.20
C GLU A 72 -11.36 -1.97 -6.32
N LEU A 73 -10.59 -2.31 -5.30
CA LEU A 73 -9.15 -2.10 -5.23
C LEU A 73 -8.42 -3.31 -5.83
N PHE A 74 -8.53 -3.47 -7.13
CA PHE A 74 -7.94 -4.56 -7.88
C PHE A 74 -7.29 -4.05 -9.17
N HIS A 75 -6.51 -4.88 -9.83
CA HIS A 75 -5.88 -4.58 -11.12
C HIS A 75 -6.90 -4.07 -12.13
N PHE A 76 -6.50 -3.12 -12.94
CA PHE A 76 -7.36 -2.57 -14.00
C PHE A 76 -6.55 -2.24 -15.25
N MET A 77 -7.23 -2.17 -16.37
CA MET A 77 -6.65 -1.75 -17.66
C MET A 77 -7.03 -0.30 -17.96
N GLU A 78 -6.07 0.50 -18.41
CA GLU A 78 -6.29 1.85 -18.91
C GLU A 78 -5.31 2.13 -20.04
N ASP A 79 -5.82 2.60 -21.18
CA ASP A 79 -5.03 2.90 -22.39
C ASP A 79 -4.09 1.76 -22.83
N GLY A 80 -4.57 0.51 -22.71
CA GLY A 80 -3.82 -0.69 -23.07
C GLY A 80 -2.69 -1.08 -22.10
N ARG A 81 -2.60 -0.44 -20.93
CA ARG A 81 -1.64 -0.75 -19.87
C ARG A 81 -2.33 -1.37 -18.67
N GLU A 82 -1.68 -2.34 -18.05
CA GLU A 82 -2.11 -2.90 -16.78
C GLU A 82 -1.63 -2.01 -15.63
N PHE A 83 -2.56 -1.73 -14.70
CA PHE A 83 -2.33 -1.08 -13.43
C PHE A 83 -2.65 -2.07 -12.31
N VAL A 84 -1.84 -2.05 -11.25
CA VAL A 84 -1.96 -3.00 -10.14
C VAL A 84 -2.82 -2.43 -9.00
N SER A 85 -3.08 -3.23 -7.96
CA SER A 85 -3.95 -2.79 -6.85
C SER A 85 -3.40 -1.59 -6.09
N PHE A 86 -2.08 -1.42 -6.05
CA PHE A 86 -1.44 -0.21 -5.51
C PHE A 86 -1.90 1.06 -6.24
N ASP A 87 -1.95 1.01 -7.58
CA ASP A 87 -2.47 2.11 -8.39
C ASP A 87 -3.96 2.36 -8.13
N ALA A 88 -4.75 1.29 -7.92
CA ALA A 88 -6.16 1.41 -7.58
C ALA A 88 -6.37 2.14 -6.23
N VAL A 89 -5.52 1.89 -5.23
CA VAL A 89 -5.52 2.62 -3.96
C VAL A 89 -5.21 4.10 -4.19
N ILE A 90 -4.14 4.42 -4.94
CA ILE A 90 -3.76 5.79 -5.27
C ILE A 90 -4.92 6.53 -5.95
N ARG A 91 -5.55 5.90 -6.92
CA ARG A 91 -6.69 6.46 -7.66
C ARG A 91 -7.90 6.69 -6.76
N LYS A 92 -8.28 5.69 -5.96
CA LYS A 92 -9.46 5.73 -5.09
C LYS A 92 -9.38 6.85 -4.05
N TYR A 93 -8.20 7.07 -3.49
CA TYR A 93 -7.98 8.06 -2.43
C TYR A 93 -7.38 9.38 -2.94
N ASP A 94 -7.34 9.57 -4.26
CA ASP A 94 -6.79 10.78 -4.92
C ASP A 94 -5.40 11.17 -4.37
N LEU A 95 -4.55 10.18 -4.12
CA LEU A 95 -3.21 10.42 -3.59
C LEU A 95 -2.34 11.05 -4.66
N LYS A 96 -1.75 12.21 -4.34
CA LYS A 96 -0.96 13.00 -5.27
C LYS A 96 0.45 13.17 -4.72
N GLY A 97 1.40 13.15 -5.60
CA GLY A 97 2.79 13.39 -5.26
C GLY A 97 3.71 12.67 -6.26
N PRO A 98 4.63 13.43 -6.90
CA PRO A 98 5.49 12.86 -7.95
C PRO A 98 6.23 11.61 -7.47
N ALA A 99 6.78 11.63 -6.26
CA ALA A 99 7.51 10.50 -5.68
C ALA A 99 6.63 9.27 -5.44
N LEU A 100 5.35 9.46 -5.08
CA LEU A 100 4.42 8.35 -4.89
C LEU A 100 4.01 7.73 -6.22
N LEU A 101 3.80 8.55 -7.24
CA LEU A 101 3.48 8.08 -8.60
C LEU A 101 4.65 7.34 -9.22
N GLU A 102 5.89 7.80 -9.00
CA GLU A 102 7.09 7.08 -9.43
C GLU A 102 7.26 5.76 -8.66
N PHE A 103 6.96 5.76 -7.36
CA PHE A 103 6.96 4.52 -6.59
C PHE A 103 5.90 3.52 -7.10
N ALA A 104 4.73 4.00 -7.51
CA ALA A 104 3.71 3.17 -8.15
C ALA A 104 4.22 2.49 -9.44
N ARG A 105 5.02 3.21 -10.26
CA ARG A 105 5.67 2.59 -11.43
C ARG A 105 6.62 1.47 -11.04
N ILE A 106 7.39 1.64 -9.98
CA ILE A 106 8.31 0.61 -9.47
C ILE A 106 7.53 -0.61 -8.96
N VAL A 107 6.48 -0.40 -8.16
CA VAL A 107 5.61 -1.47 -7.66
C VAL A 107 4.95 -2.22 -8.81
N ARG A 108 4.40 -1.50 -9.78
CA ARG A 108 3.79 -2.10 -10.98
C ARG A 108 4.78 -2.93 -11.77
N GLY A 109 6.00 -2.44 -11.99
CA GLY A 109 7.04 -3.19 -12.68
C GLY A 109 7.52 -4.42 -11.91
N ALA A 110 7.35 -4.45 -10.59
CA ALA A 110 7.69 -5.60 -9.75
C ALA A 110 6.56 -6.65 -9.66
N ASP A 111 5.31 -6.26 -9.87
CA ASP A 111 4.15 -7.15 -9.72
C ASP A 111 3.55 -7.58 -11.06
N ALA A 112 3.60 -6.74 -12.08
CA ALA A 112 3.10 -7.00 -13.44
C ALA A 112 4.24 -7.11 -14.45
N ASN A 113 3.99 -7.80 -15.57
CA ASN A 113 4.94 -7.89 -16.68
C ASN A 113 4.95 -6.57 -17.47
N MET A 114 5.84 -5.67 -17.11
CA MET A 114 5.95 -4.33 -17.68
C MET A 114 7.28 -4.20 -18.47
N PRO A 115 7.24 -4.06 -19.82
CA PRO A 115 8.47 -4.01 -20.64
C PRO A 115 9.40 -2.84 -20.34
N ASP A 116 8.85 -1.70 -19.87
CA ASP A 116 9.55 -0.48 -19.52
C ASP A 116 9.61 -0.26 -17.99
N ALA A 117 9.69 -1.37 -17.23
CA ALA A 117 9.77 -1.32 -15.78
C ALA A 117 11.03 -0.56 -15.31
N PRO A 118 10.92 0.29 -14.26
CA PRO A 118 12.09 0.88 -13.62
C PRO A 118 13.07 -0.18 -13.14
N ALA A 119 14.37 0.14 -13.16
CA ALA A 119 15.43 -0.80 -12.75
C ALA A 119 15.25 -1.31 -11.30
N GLU A 120 14.71 -0.46 -10.43
CA GLU A 120 14.39 -0.77 -9.04
C GLU A 120 13.33 -1.86 -8.87
N SER A 121 12.48 -2.09 -9.89
CA SER A 121 11.38 -3.07 -9.84
C SER A 121 11.89 -4.50 -9.61
N ALA A 122 12.94 -4.89 -10.30
CA ALA A 122 13.54 -6.21 -10.13
C ALA A 122 14.11 -6.41 -8.70
N GLY A 123 14.71 -5.34 -8.14
CA GLY A 123 15.18 -5.35 -6.75
C GLY A 123 14.04 -5.46 -5.73
N LEU A 124 12.94 -4.74 -5.95
CA LEU A 124 11.76 -4.82 -5.13
C LEU A 124 11.12 -6.22 -5.18
N GLU A 125 11.00 -6.82 -6.37
CA GLU A 125 10.47 -8.17 -6.51
C GLU A 125 11.34 -9.20 -5.78
N ALA A 126 12.66 -9.16 -5.99
CA ALA A 126 13.59 -10.07 -5.33
C ALA A 126 13.53 -9.94 -3.80
N ALA A 127 13.50 -8.71 -3.29
CA ALA A 127 13.35 -8.45 -1.86
C ALA A 127 12.02 -8.97 -1.31
N ALA A 128 10.91 -8.72 -2.00
CA ALA A 128 9.57 -9.18 -1.58
C ALA A 128 9.49 -10.71 -1.51
N LEU A 129 10.10 -11.41 -2.46
CA LEU A 129 10.19 -12.87 -2.45
C LEU A 129 11.05 -13.35 -1.27
N GLY A 130 12.22 -12.73 -1.07
CA GLY A 130 13.11 -13.09 0.04
C GLY A 130 12.48 -12.87 1.42
N PHE A 131 11.83 -11.75 1.64
CA PHE A 131 11.12 -11.47 2.91
C PHE A 131 9.99 -12.47 3.16
N ARG A 132 9.23 -12.84 2.12
CA ARG A 132 8.19 -13.86 2.25
C ARG A 132 8.73 -15.23 2.67
N GLU A 133 9.94 -15.61 2.23
CA GLU A 133 10.55 -16.89 2.58
C GLU A 133 11.05 -16.95 4.03
N ILE A 134 11.45 -15.81 4.61
CA ILE A 134 11.96 -15.76 5.99
C ILE A 134 10.90 -15.40 7.03
N ALA A 135 9.77 -14.83 6.61
CA ALA A 135 8.68 -14.47 7.51
C ALA A 135 7.84 -15.70 7.86
N LYS A 136 7.40 -15.79 9.12
CA LYS A 136 6.54 -16.89 9.60
C LYS A 136 5.09 -16.78 9.13
N ASP A 137 4.63 -15.54 8.88
CA ASP A 137 3.28 -15.21 8.45
C ASP A 137 3.26 -13.86 7.69
N ASP A 138 2.11 -13.49 7.11
CA ASP A 138 1.99 -12.26 6.33
C ASP A 138 2.08 -10.98 7.18
N HIS A 139 1.74 -11.03 8.46
CA HIS A 139 1.91 -9.88 9.36
C HIS A 139 3.39 -9.63 9.66
N GLU A 140 4.18 -10.67 9.88
CA GLU A 140 5.62 -10.54 10.02
C GLU A 140 6.26 -10.11 8.70
N ASN A 141 5.84 -10.67 7.57
CA ASN A 141 6.27 -10.26 6.24
C ASN A 141 6.04 -8.76 6.01
N MET A 142 4.84 -8.27 6.30
CA MET A 142 4.50 -6.85 6.23
C MET A 142 5.40 -6.01 7.15
N LYS A 143 5.59 -6.44 8.40
CA LYS A 143 6.43 -5.74 9.38
C LYS A 143 7.89 -5.64 8.94
N LEU A 144 8.44 -6.69 8.34
CA LEU A 144 9.81 -6.72 7.83
C LEU A 144 9.98 -5.81 6.59
N GLN A 145 8.98 -5.77 5.72
CA GLN A 145 9.06 -5.00 4.48
C GLN A 145 8.73 -3.51 4.63
N PHE A 146 7.95 -3.08 5.59
CA PHE A 146 7.58 -1.67 5.74
C PHE A 146 8.78 -0.73 5.83
N PRO A 147 9.83 -1.00 6.64
CA PRO A 147 11.05 -0.19 6.63
C PRO A 147 11.76 -0.14 5.26
N PHE A 148 11.72 -1.22 4.49
CA PHE A 148 12.26 -1.27 3.15
C PHE A 148 11.46 -0.37 2.18
N TYR A 149 10.13 -0.40 2.23
CA TYR A 149 9.28 0.49 1.45
C TYR A 149 9.48 1.97 1.86
N ASP A 150 9.59 2.26 3.16
CA ASP A 150 9.91 3.60 3.66
C ASP A 150 11.25 4.10 3.11
N ALA A 151 12.28 3.25 3.09
CA ALA A 151 13.61 3.58 2.56
C ALA A 151 13.57 3.81 1.03
N MET A 152 12.86 2.96 0.28
CA MET A 152 12.66 3.13 -1.16
C MET A 152 11.94 4.44 -1.48
N TYR A 153 10.89 4.76 -0.75
CA TYR A 153 10.15 6.01 -0.94
C TYR A 153 11.01 7.24 -0.62
N ALA A 154 11.79 7.19 0.45
CA ALA A 154 12.73 8.26 0.80
C ALA A 154 13.82 8.47 -0.28
N TYR A 155 14.35 7.38 -0.85
CA TYR A 155 15.29 7.43 -1.97
C TYR A 155 14.68 8.13 -3.19
N ILE A 156 13.45 7.74 -3.58
CA ILE A 156 12.75 8.32 -4.73
C ILE A 156 12.51 9.83 -4.50
N LYS A 157 12.03 10.23 -3.33
CA LYS A 157 11.87 11.65 -3.00
C LYS A 157 13.15 12.43 -3.18
N LYS A 158 14.27 11.94 -2.62
CA LYS A 158 15.57 12.60 -2.71
C LYS A 158 16.06 12.71 -4.16
N ARG A 159 15.87 11.66 -4.98
CA ARG A 159 16.21 11.66 -6.41
C ARG A 159 15.44 12.73 -7.17
N MET A 160 14.13 12.78 -7.00
CA MET A 160 13.27 13.73 -7.68
C MET A 160 13.53 15.19 -7.25
N ASP A 161 13.81 15.43 -5.97
CA ASP A 161 14.21 16.75 -5.48
C ASP A 161 15.55 17.20 -6.08
N GLY A 162 16.48 16.26 -6.33
CA GLY A 162 17.74 16.52 -6.99
C GLY A 162 17.56 16.89 -8.47
N ASP A 163 16.76 16.13 -9.18
CA ASP A 163 16.46 16.36 -10.60
C ASP A 163 15.75 17.71 -10.81
N ALA A 164 14.78 18.05 -9.97
CA ALA A 164 14.08 19.34 -10.01
C ALA A 164 15.01 20.54 -9.79
N ARG A 165 16.06 20.39 -8.98
CA ARG A 165 17.08 21.45 -8.78
C ARG A 165 17.97 21.63 -10.01
N LEU A 166 18.36 20.55 -10.68
CA LEU A 166 19.17 20.62 -11.89
C LEU A 166 18.42 21.30 -13.04
N GLU A 167 17.15 20.99 -13.25
CA GLU A 167 16.30 21.63 -14.25
C GLU A 167 16.11 23.15 -14.02
N GLN A 168 16.22 23.62 -12.76
CA GLN A 168 16.14 25.06 -12.43
C GLN A 168 17.45 25.82 -12.70
N ILE A 169 18.58 25.13 -12.72
CA ILE A 169 19.90 25.72 -12.97
C ILE A 169 20.17 25.87 -14.47
N GLU A 170 19.56 25.01 -15.30
CA GLU A 170 19.74 24.99 -16.77
C GLU A 170 18.80 25.98 -17.51
N LYS A 171 17.92 26.69 -16.80
CA LYS A 171 17.00 27.74 -17.33
C LYS A 171 17.49 29.13 -16.99
#